data_ef79d50d5a9c58618753cf351b6477c5
#
_entry.id   ef79d50d5a9c58618753cf351b6477c5
#
_cell.length_a   1.000
_cell.length_b   1.000
_cell.length_c   1.000
_cell.angle_alpha   90.00
_cell.angle_beta   90.00
_cell.angle_gamma   90.00
#
_symmetry.space_group_name_H-M   'P 1'
#
loop_
_entity.id
_entity.type
_entity.pdbx_description
1 polymer ?
#
loop_
_entity_poly.entity_id
_entity_poly.type
_entity_poly.pdbx_seq_one_letter_code
_entity_poly.pdbx_strand_id
1 'polypeptide(L)'
;MSIHVNGVEITSEAINIESAYHKESGVDPRYSHRRAAVALTVRELLRQRAVELGLANPDEDDDESLDMAIDSLISQEVDIPDADEATCRHWYDKNPEKFRTPDMVEVRHILIAGHPEDLEERERARATAEDLIRQLKAEPDAFPRLAAEHSRCPSSKDGGHLGQVSKGETVEEFEDAVRRLPVGLAEQPIKTRYGFHVVEILQRVEGDQLPFAAVHDKIREYLEAGSHQRAINQYIKILAGAADIRGIDLEQSEAELIQ
;
A
#
# COMPACT_ATOMS: atom_id res chain seq x y z
N MET A 1 -13.16 27.49 -17.16
CA MET A 1 -11.85 28.03 -17.59
C MET A 1 -11.35 27.13 -18.69
N SER A 2 -10.97 27.67 -19.84
CA SER A 2 -10.33 26.87 -20.92
C SER A 2 -8.83 26.79 -20.64
N ILE A 3 -8.25 25.62 -20.91
CA ILE A 3 -6.81 25.38 -20.84
C ILE A 3 -6.28 25.46 -22.25
N HIS A 4 -5.10 26.04 -22.46
CA HIS A 4 -4.45 26.11 -23.77
C HIS A 4 -3.02 25.61 -23.66
N VAL A 5 -2.60 24.84 -24.67
CA VAL A 5 -1.24 24.33 -24.84
C VAL A 5 -0.75 24.76 -26.21
N ASN A 6 0.20 25.68 -26.27
CA ASN A 6 0.71 26.27 -27.55
C ASN A 6 -0.39 26.73 -28.52
N GLY A 7 -1.47 27.30 -27.95
CA GLY A 7 -2.62 27.79 -28.74
C GLY A 7 -3.72 26.75 -29.00
N VAL A 8 -3.52 25.47 -28.72
CA VAL A 8 -4.57 24.45 -28.81
C VAL A 8 -5.41 24.47 -27.55
N GLU A 9 -6.74 24.56 -27.67
CA GLU A 9 -7.68 24.61 -26.57
C GLU A 9 -8.06 23.22 -26.11
N ILE A 10 -7.91 22.96 -24.79
CA ILE A 10 -8.49 21.81 -24.08
C ILE A 10 -9.82 22.28 -23.49
N THR A 11 -10.93 21.77 -24.05
CA THR A 11 -12.26 22.24 -23.70
C THR A 11 -12.72 21.73 -22.34
N SER A 12 -13.59 22.48 -21.68
CA SER A 12 -14.22 22.03 -20.44
C SER A 12 -15.06 20.75 -20.64
N GLU A 13 -15.57 20.53 -21.86
CA GLU A 13 -16.31 19.31 -22.19
C GLU A 13 -15.38 18.08 -22.20
N ALA A 14 -14.22 18.18 -22.85
CA ALA A 14 -13.21 17.12 -22.84
C ALA A 14 -12.75 16.79 -21.42
N ILE A 15 -12.50 17.81 -20.58
CA ILE A 15 -12.12 17.60 -19.17
C ILE A 15 -13.23 16.90 -18.40
N ASN A 16 -14.50 17.24 -18.63
CA ASN A 16 -15.63 16.59 -17.96
C ASN A 16 -15.77 15.10 -18.36
N ILE A 17 -15.58 14.80 -19.64
CA ILE A 17 -15.59 13.40 -20.15
C ILE A 17 -14.46 12.62 -19.47
N GLU A 18 -13.24 13.11 -19.53
CA GLU A 18 -12.06 12.48 -18.95
C GLU A 18 -12.20 12.32 -17.44
N SER A 19 -12.78 13.31 -16.73
CA SER A 19 -12.98 13.23 -15.28
C SER A 19 -13.93 12.12 -14.86
N ALA A 20 -14.80 11.64 -15.77
CA ALA A 20 -15.69 10.54 -15.49
C ALA A 20 -14.93 9.20 -15.33
N TYR A 21 -13.83 9.03 -16.04
CA TYR A 21 -12.94 7.86 -15.90
C TYR A 21 -12.10 7.89 -14.62
N HIS A 22 -11.87 9.07 -14.04
CA HIS A 22 -11.13 9.24 -12.78
C HIS A 22 -12.01 9.27 -11.51
N LYS A 23 -13.32 8.97 -11.65
CA LYS A 23 -14.23 8.96 -10.49
C LYS A 23 -14.00 7.71 -9.64
N GLU A 24 -13.46 7.92 -8.45
CA GLU A 24 -13.38 6.91 -7.39
C GLU A 24 -14.43 7.20 -6.31
N SER A 25 -15.00 6.13 -5.72
CA SER A 25 -16.00 6.27 -4.65
C SER A 25 -15.37 6.92 -3.42
N GLY A 26 -15.91 8.07 -2.99
CA GLY A 26 -15.42 8.81 -1.81
C GLY A 26 -14.37 9.89 -2.08
N VAL A 27 -13.96 10.09 -3.33
CA VAL A 27 -13.02 11.15 -3.73
C VAL A 27 -13.77 12.44 -4.10
N ASP A 28 -13.23 13.60 -3.70
CA ASP A 28 -13.79 14.91 -4.06
C ASP A 28 -13.82 15.06 -5.60
N PRO A 29 -14.98 15.40 -6.20
CA PRO A 29 -15.10 15.60 -7.66
C PRO A 29 -14.11 16.63 -8.24
N ARG A 30 -13.69 17.61 -7.43
CA ARG A 30 -12.67 18.60 -7.84
C ARG A 30 -11.32 17.96 -8.09
N TYR A 31 -10.97 16.92 -7.36
CA TYR A 31 -9.74 16.16 -7.54
C TYR A 31 -9.75 15.38 -8.86
N SER A 32 -10.86 14.67 -9.17
CA SER A 32 -11.01 13.96 -10.45
C SER A 32 -10.97 14.91 -11.64
N HIS A 33 -11.62 16.08 -11.54
CA HIS A 33 -11.59 17.10 -12.59
C HIS A 33 -10.18 17.68 -12.82
N ARG A 34 -9.41 17.90 -11.72
CA ARG A 34 -8.04 18.39 -11.83
C ARG A 34 -7.11 17.33 -12.43
N ARG A 35 -7.25 16.05 -12.04
CA ARG A 35 -6.50 14.94 -12.67
C ARG A 35 -6.76 14.86 -14.17
N ALA A 36 -8.02 14.94 -14.59
CA ALA A 36 -8.40 14.96 -16.00
C ALA A 36 -7.77 16.13 -16.75
N ALA A 37 -7.79 17.32 -16.18
CA ALA A 37 -7.18 18.50 -16.77
C ALA A 37 -5.66 18.35 -16.95
N VAL A 38 -4.96 17.80 -15.97
CA VAL A 38 -3.52 17.49 -16.04
C VAL A 38 -3.27 16.42 -17.11
N ALA A 39 -4.03 15.33 -17.11
CA ALA A 39 -3.86 14.23 -18.08
C ALA A 39 -4.00 14.71 -19.51
N LEU A 40 -5.05 15.47 -19.83
CA LEU A 40 -5.27 16.02 -21.16
C LEU A 40 -4.20 17.04 -21.56
N THR A 41 -3.71 17.86 -20.62
CA THR A 41 -2.61 18.81 -20.87
C THR A 41 -1.32 18.08 -21.21
N VAL A 42 -0.97 17.05 -20.46
CA VAL A 42 0.21 16.21 -20.72
C VAL A 42 0.07 15.46 -22.05
N ARG A 43 -1.11 14.87 -22.31
CA ARG A 43 -1.39 14.18 -23.58
C ARG A 43 -1.20 15.11 -24.78
N GLU A 44 -1.69 16.35 -24.70
CA GLU A 44 -1.53 17.34 -25.77
C GLU A 44 -0.07 17.75 -25.97
N LEU A 45 0.72 17.91 -24.90
CA LEU A 45 2.16 18.18 -25.00
C LEU A 45 2.88 17.04 -25.75
N LEU A 46 2.60 15.80 -25.40
CA LEU A 46 3.20 14.61 -26.00
C LEU A 46 2.75 14.47 -27.48
N ARG A 47 1.46 14.71 -27.75
CA ARG A 47 0.94 14.72 -29.15
C ARG A 47 1.68 15.72 -30.02
N GLN A 48 1.81 16.98 -29.57
CA GLN A 48 2.51 18.00 -30.33
C GLN A 48 3.96 17.60 -30.59
N ARG A 49 4.65 17.06 -29.60
CA ARG A 49 6.02 16.60 -29.78
C ARG A 49 6.13 15.41 -30.73
N ALA A 50 5.20 14.45 -30.65
CA ALA A 50 5.13 13.33 -31.59
C ALA A 50 4.91 13.82 -33.05
N VAL A 51 4.04 14.82 -33.26
CA VAL A 51 3.83 15.45 -34.58
C VAL A 51 5.09 16.16 -35.07
N GLU A 52 5.78 16.92 -34.19
CA GLU A 52 7.05 17.59 -34.55
C GLU A 52 8.13 16.59 -35.04
N LEU A 53 8.16 15.40 -34.47
CA LEU A 53 9.10 14.34 -34.84
C LEU A 53 8.60 13.45 -36.00
N GLY A 54 7.39 13.70 -36.51
CA GLY A 54 6.79 12.92 -37.58
C GLY A 54 6.33 11.52 -37.15
N LEU A 55 6.11 11.31 -35.85
CA LEU A 55 5.62 10.06 -35.28
C LEU A 55 4.09 9.99 -35.27
N ALA A 56 3.41 11.13 -35.25
CA ALA A 56 1.95 11.26 -35.33
C ALA A 56 1.54 12.16 -36.51
N ASN A 57 0.37 11.88 -37.08
CA ASN A 57 -0.23 12.72 -38.07
C ASN A 57 -1.05 13.83 -37.39
N PRO A 58 -0.85 15.13 -37.73
CA PRO A 58 -1.58 16.22 -37.10
C PRO A 58 -3.09 16.19 -37.32
N ASP A 59 -3.54 15.55 -38.43
CA ASP A 59 -4.94 15.47 -38.85
C ASP A 59 -5.63 14.17 -38.40
N GLU A 60 -4.91 13.30 -37.70
CA GLU A 60 -5.44 12.01 -37.21
C GLU A 60 -5.97 12.18 -35.75
N ASP A 61 -7.25 11.87 -35.56
CA ASP A 61 -7.97 12.05 -34.30
C ASP A 61 -8.33 10.69 -33.69
N ASP A 62 -7.48 9.67 -33.93
CA ASP A 62 -7.64 8.33 -33.42
C ASP A 62 -6.76 8.12 -32.18
N ASP A 63 -7.41 7.76 -31.07
CA ASP A 63 -6.75 7.58 -29.77
C ASP A 63 -5.70 6.45 -29.77
N GLU A 64 -5.96 5.35 -30.48
CA GLU A 64 -5.05 4.19 -30.53
C GLU A 64 -3.76 4.53 -31.29
N SER A 65 -3.91 5.23 -32.43
CA SER A 65 -2.76 5.74 -33.22
C SER A 65 -1.92 6.72 -32.41
N LEU A 66 -2.56 7.60 -31.65
CA LEU A 66 -1.87 8.57 -30.82
C LEU A 66 -1.12 7.87 -29.65
N ASP A 67 -1.71 6.88 -29.01
CA ASP A 67 -1.06 6.13 -27.92
C ASP A 67 0.18 5.40 -28.45
N MET A 68 0.13 4.76 -29.62
CA MET A 68 1.31 4.17 -30.28
C MET A 68 2.40 5.20 -30.62
N ALA A 69 2.00 6.39 -31.06
CA ALA A 69 2.94 7.47 -31.36
C ALA A 69 3.62 8.00 -30.10
N ILE A 70 2.88 8.12 -28.97
CA ILE A 70 3.43 8.50 -27.67
C ILE A 70 4.41 7.44 -27.14
N ASP A 71 4.08 6.16 -27.26
CA ASP A 71 4.99 5.07 -26.88
C ASP A 71 6.30 5.12 -27.70
N SER A 72 6.18 5.37 -29.00
CA SER A 72 7.33 5.56 -29.88
C SER A 72 8.16 6.78 -29.51
N LEU A 73 7.50 7.89 -29.16
CA LEU A 73 8.13 9.12 -28.68
C LEU A 73 8.94 8.88 -27.42
N ILE A 74 8.32 8.24 -26.40
CA ILE A 74 8.98 7.95 -25.15
C ILE A 74 10.19 7.04 -25.39
N SER A 75 10.04 6.00 -26.22
CA SER A 75 11.15 5.09 -26.57
C SER A 75 12.33 5.79 -27.26
N GLN A 76 12.09 6.87 -28.02
CA GLN A 76 13.14 7.61 -28.74
C GLN A 76 13.79 8.71 -27.92
N GLU A 77 13.02 9.45 -27.12
CA GLU A 77 13.46 10.68 -26.47
C GLU A 77 13.79 10.48 -24.99
N VAL A 78 13.34 9.37 -24.37
CA VAL A 78 13.55 9.12 -22.94
C VAL A 78 14.57 8.01 -22.77
N ASP A 79 15.77 8.36 -22.32
CA ASP A 79 16.79 7.40 -21.94
C ASP A 79 16.49 6.87 -20.52
N ILE A 80 16.25 5.58 -20.42
CA ILE A 80 15.91 4.91 -19.18
C ILE A 80 17.06 4.00 -18.82
N PRO A 81 17.84 4.33 -17.78
CA PRO A 81 18.97 3.50 -17.37
C PRO A 81 18.45 2.17 -16.79
N ASP A 82 19.00 1.07 -17.26
CA ASP A 82 18.79 -0.26 -16.70
C ASP A 82 19.32 -0.31 -15.27
N ALA A 83 18.66 -1.09 -14.42
CA ALA A 83 19.16 -1.36 -13.08
C ALA A 83 20.18 -2.51 -13.15
N ASP A 84 21.47 -2.16 -13.20
CA ASP A 84 22.55 -3.15 -13.19
C ASP A 84 22.61 -3.93 -11.87
N GLU A 85 23.36 -5.05 -11.88
CA GLU A 85 23.49 -5.93 -10.71
C GLU A 85 24.01 -5.18 -9.48
N ALA A 86 24.93 -4.22 -9.67
CA ALA A 86 25.52 -3.47 -8.57
C ALA A 86 24.47 -2.58 -7.90
N THR A 87 23.63 -1.93 -8.69
CA THR A 87 22.51 -1.10 -8.21
C THR A 87 21.47 -1.96 -7.48
N CYS A 88 21.11 -3.11 -8.03
CA CYS A 88 20.19 -4.05 -7.40
C CYS A 88 20.73 -4.56 -6.06
N ARG A 89 22.02 -4.92 -6.02
CA ARG A 89 22.69 -5.38 -4.80
C ARG A 89 22.75 -4.29 -3.74
N HIS A 90 23.12 -3.07 -4.14
CA HIS A 90 23.14 -1.93 -3.24
C HIS A 90 21.77 -1.67 -2.61
N TRP A 91 20.70 -1.76 -3.40
CA TRP A 91 19.34 -1.57 -2.91
C TRP A 91 18.91 -2.69 -1.95
N TYR A 92 19.26 -3.94 -2.27
CA TYR A 92 19.05 -5.09 -1.38
C TYR A 92 19.74 -4.90 -0.03
N ASP A 93 21.02 -4.52 -0.03
CA ASP A 93 21.82 -4.33 1.19
C ASP A 93 21.31 -3.18 2.07
N LYS A 94 20.69 -2.16 1.44
CA LYS A 94 20.12 -1.01 2.15
C LYS A 94 18.70 -1.23 2.68
N ASN A 95 18.03 -2.29 2.24
CA ASN A 95 16.64 -2.58 2.62
C ASN A 95 16.46 -4.04 3.10
N PRO A 96 17.27 -4.55 4.03
CA PRO A 96 17.24 -5.97 4.41
C PRO A 96 15.87 -6.40 4.96
N GLU A 97 15.15 -5.49 5.64
CA GLU A 97 13.84 -5.75 6.22
C GLU A 97 12.75 -6.07 5.17
N LYS A 98 12.93 -5.60 3.91
CA LYS A 98 11.99 -5.89 2.80
C LYS A 98 12.16 -7.29 2.23
N PHE A 99 13.27 -7.94 2.54
CA PHE A 99 13.66 -9.24 1.98
C PHE A 99 13.77 -10.32 3.04
N ARG A 100 12.85 -10.29 3.99
CA ARG A 100 12.71 -11.36 4.98
C ARG A 100 11.39 -12.09 4.80
N THR A 101 11.40 -13.38 5.09
CA THR A 101 10.14 -14.10 5.28
C THR A 101 9.43 -13.54 6.52
N PRO A 102 8.10 -13.60 6.59
CA PRO A 102 7.38 -13.20 7.79
C PRO A 102 7.84 -13.97 9.02
N ASP A 103 7.89 -13.30 10.18
CA ASP A 103 8.02 -14.00 11.46
C ASP A 103 6.80 -14.90 11.66
N MET A 104 7.03 -16.12 12.13
CA MET A 104 5.98 -17.04 12.57
C MET A 104 5.92 -17.03 14.09
N VAL A 105 4.72 -16.93 14.62
CA VAL A 105 4.49 -16.92 16.06
C VAL A 105 3.53 -18.02 16.42
N GLU A 106 3.96 -18.97 17.25
CA GLU A 106 3.05 -19.95 17.83
C GLU A 106 2.43 -19.36 19.09
N VAL A 107 1.09 -19.34 19.11
CA VAL A 107 0.34 -18.62 20.13
C VAL A 107 -0.85 -19.43 20.63
N ARG A 108 -1.15 -19.29 21.93
CA ARG A 108 -2.43 -19.67 22.52
C ARG A 108 -3.11 -18.48 23.18
N HIS A 109 -4.44 -18.49 23.18
CA HIS A 109 -5.20 -17.37 23.74
C HIS A 109 -6.50 -17.79 24.41
N ILE A 110 -7.03 -16.91 25.28
CA ILE A 110 -8.35 -16.99 25.86
C ILE A 110 -9.10 -15.73 25.48
N LEU A 111 -10.17 -15.82 24.69
CA LEU A 111 -11.01 -14.69 24.32
C LEU A 111 -12.14 -14.51 25.32
N ILE A 112 -12.12 -13.41 26.05
CA ILE A 112 -13.25 -12.94 26.85
C ILE A 112 -14.03 -11.95 26.01
N ALA A 113 -15.20 -12.37 25.53
CA ALA A 113 -16.03 -11.56 24.65
C ALA A 113 -16.54 -10.30 25.35
N GLY A 114 -16.72 -9.23 24.59
CA GLY A 114 -17.31 -7.98 25.05
C GLY A 114 -17.71 -7.13 23.86
N HIS A 115 -19.01 -6.81 23.78
CA HIS A 115 -19.55 -6.05 22.64
C HIS A 115 -18.89 -4.68 22.54
N PRO A 116 -18.48 -4.20 21.34
CA PRO A 116 -17.76 -2.95 21.18
C PRO A 116 -18.46 -1.72 21.75
N GLU A 117 -19.79 -1.71 21.70
CA GLU A 117 -20.63 -0.59 22.13
C GLU A 117 -21.11 -0.70 23.59
N ASP A 118 -20.95 -1.86 24.25
CA ASP A 118 -21.31 -2.06 25.66
C ASP A 118 -20.08 -1.85 26.56
N LEU A 119 -19.99 -0.65 27.11
CA LEU A 119 -18.85 -0.26 27.96
C LEU A 119 -18.78 -1.07 29.27
N GLU A 120 -19.95 -1.44 29.85
CA GLU A 120 -19.99 -2.21 31.09
C GLU A 120 -19.58 -3.66 30.85
N GLU A 121 -20.03 -4.26 29.74
CA GLU A 121 -19.63 -5.61 29.34
C GLU A 121 -18.12 -5.65 29.08
N ARG A 122 -17.59 -4.65 28.39
CA ARG A 122 -16.14 -4.55 28.10
C ARG A 122 -15.31 -4.40 29.37
N GLU A 123 -15.74 -3.61 30.31
CA GLU A 123 -15.01 -3.46 31.58
C GLU A 123 -15.01 -4.75 32.38
N ARG A 124 -16.14 -5.48 32.43
CA ARG A 124 -16.22 -6.82 33.02
C ARG A 124 -15.31 -7.82 32.32
N ALA A 125 -15.33 -7.83 30.98
CA ALA A 125 -14.46 -8.69 30.16
C ALA A 125 -12.97 -8.40 30.42
N ARG A 126 -12.60 -7.12 30.53
CA ARG A 126 -11.25 -6.71 30.87
C ARG A 126 -10.82 -7.20 32.25
N ALA A 127 -11.64 -6.94 33.27
CA ALA A 127 -11.36 -7.37 34.63
C ALA A 127 -11.21 -8.88 34.71
N THR A 128 -12.07 -9.65 34.01
CA THR A 128 -11.96 -11.11 33.93
C THR A 128 -10.65 -11.54 33.29
N ALA A 129 -10.25 -10.92 32.18
CA ALA A 129 -9.00 -11.25 31.50
C ALA A 129 -7.77 -10.93 32.37
N GLU A 130 -7.80 -9.80 33.09
CA GLU A 130 -6.73 -9.45 34.06
C GLU A 130 -6.65 -10.45 35.20
N ASP A 131 -7.80 -10.98 35.70
CA ASP A 131 -7.83 -12.00 36.70
C ASP A 131 -7.26 -13.34 36.22
N LEU A 132 -7.60 -13.74 35.00
CA LEU A 132 -7.03 -14.93 34.34
C LEU A 132 -5.52 -14.82 34.18
N ILE A 133 -5.00 -13.65 33.81
CA ILE A 133 -3.54 -13.44 33.78
C ILE A 133 -2.90 -13.63 35.14
N ARG A 134 -3.54 -13.13 36.23
CA ARG A 134 -3.03 -13.35 37.60
C ARG A 134 -3.01 -14.83 37.97
N GLN A 135 -4.08 -15.57 37.63
CA GLN A 135 -4.15 -17.02 37.89
C GLN A 135 -3.06 -17.76 37.10
N LEU A 136 -2.87 -17.44 35.82
CA LEU A 136 -1.86 -18.07 34.97
C LEU A 136 -0.42 -17.75 35.39
N LYS A 137 -0.17 -16.58 35.97
CA LYS A 137 1.14 -16.28 36.57
C LYS A 137 1.44 -17.18 37.79
N ALA A 138 0.41 -17.58 38.51
CA ALA A 138 0.56 -18.50 39.67
C ALA A 138 0.57 -19.97 39.24
N GLU A 139 -0.21 -20.33 38.20
CA GLU A 139 -0.39 -21.70 37.71
C GLU A 139 -0.37 -21.72 36.17
N PRO A 140 0.81 -21.71 35.53
CA PRO A 140 0.91 -21.65 34.07
C PRO A 140 0.26 -22.83 33.33
N ASP A 141 0.25 -24.00 33.95
CA ASP A 141 -0.33 -25.23 33.40
C ASP A 141 -1.86 -25.21 33.38
N ALA A 142 -2.49 -24.25 34.04
CA ALA A 142 -3.95 -24.08 34.02
C ALA A 142 -4.49 -23.50 32.69
N PHE A 143 -3.65 -23.05 31.79
CA PHE A 143 -4.07 -22.37 30.54
C PHE A 143 -5.12 -23.18 29.76
N PRO A 144 -4.94 -24.48 29.45
CA PRO A 144 -5.95 -25.24 28.68
C PRO A 144 -7.29 -25.33 29.40
N ARG A 145 -7.27 -25.53 30.72
CA ARG A 145 -8.49 -25.58 31.56
C ARG A 145 -9.23 -24.24 31.53
N LEU A 146 -8.51 -23.16 31.77
CA LEU A 146 -9.09 -21.80 31.75
C LEU A 146 -9.58 -21.41 30.36
N ALA A 147 -8.90 -21.84 29.29
CA ALA A 147 -9.36 -21.65 27.92
C ALA A 147 -10.70 -22.37 27.68
N ALA A 148 -10.82 -23.63 28.13
CA ALA A 148 -12.06 -24.40 27.99
C ALA A 148 -13.23 -23.78 28.79
N GLU A 149 -12.95 -23.21 29.98
CA GLU A 149 -13.95 -22.61 30.87
C GLU A 149 -14.41 -21.22 30.41
N HIS A 150 -13.51 -20.39 29.92
CA HIS A 150 -13.77 -18.97 29.75
C HIS A 150 -13.71 -18.48 28.30
N SER A 151 -12.98 -19.17 27.40
CA SER A 151 -12.76 -18.65 26.04
C SER A 151 -14.01 -18.78 25.18
N ARG A 152 -14.34 -17.70 24.47
CA ARG A 152 -15.37 -17.66 23.43
C ARG A 152 -14.83 -17.95 22.03
N CYS A 153 -13.53 -18.23 21.90
CA CYS A 153 -12.95 -18.68 20.64
C CYS A 153 -13.12 -20.19 20.46
N PRO A 154 -13.36 -20.70 19.24
CA PRO A 154 -13.40 -22.14 18.97
C PRO A 154 -12.13 -22.92 19.41
N SER A 155 -10.97 -22.26 19.42
CA SER A 155 -9.71 -22.83 19.90
C SER A 155 -9.73 -23.24 21.39
N SER A 156 -10.76 -22.84 22.14
CA SER A 156 -10.96 -23.27 23.55
C SER A 156 -10.94 -24.78 23.71
N LYS A 157 -11.40 -25.54 22.70
CA LYS A 157 -11.42 -27.00 22.67
C LYS A 157 -10.02 -27.62 22.60
N ASP A 158 -9.07 -26.84 22.04
CA ASP A 158 -7.67 -27.22 21.85
C ASP A 158 -6.75 -26.47 22.83
N GLY A 159 -7.27 -26.16 24.03
CA GLY A 159 -6.53 -25.47 25.08
C GLY A 159 -6.17 -24.02 24.74
N GLY A 160 -6.89 -23.40 23.83
CA GLY A 160 -6.66 -22.04 23.36
C GLY A 160 -5.63 -21.91 22.21
N HIS A 161 -5.06 -23.03 21.74
CA HIS A 161 -4.05 -23.00 20.67
C HIS A 161 -4.62 -22.46 19.35
N LEU A 162 -3.91 -21.50 18.75
CA LEU A 162 -4.16 -21.02 17.39
C LEU A 162 -3.15 -21.60 16.39
N GLY A 163 -2.14 -22.32 16.87
CA GLY A 163 -1.03 -22.76 16.05
C GLY A 163 -0.08 -21.63 15.70
N GLN A 164 0.56 -21.77 14.54
CA GLN A 164 1.41 -20.73 13.97
C GLN A 164 0.52 -19.67 13.31
N VAL A 165 0.66 -18.43 13.75
CA VAL A 165 -0.10 -17.28 13.22
C VAL A 165 0.83 -16.43 12.37
N SER A 166 0.43 -16.23 11.12
CA SER A 166 1.08 -15.36 10.15
C SER A 166 0.25 -14.10 9.89
N LYS A 167 0.84 -13.13 9.20
CA LYS A 167 0.16 -11.88 8.85
C LYS A 167 -1.06 -12.15 7.96
N GLY A 168 -2.23 -11.63 8.34
CA GLY A 168 -3.49 -11.72 7.59
C GLY A 168 -4.40 -12.88 8.01
N GLU A 169 -4.01 -13.69 9.01
CA GLU A 169 -4.81 -14.83 9.49
C GLU A 169 -5.75 -14.47 10.63
N THR A 170 -5.50 -13.36 11.30
CA THR A 170 -6.34 -12.87 12.41
C THR A 170 -6.68 -11.38 12.23
N VAL A 171 -7.36 -10.79 13.22
CA VAL A 171 -7.66 -9.36 13.17
C VAL A 171 -6.42 -8.52 13.44
N GLU A 172 -6.31 -7.39 12.76
CA GLU A 172 -5.13 -6.51 12.78
C GLU A 172 -4.70 -6.13 14.20
N GLU A 173 -5.67 -5.82 15.08
CA GLU A 173 -5.39 -5.43 16.46
C GLU A 173 -4.71 -6.55 17.26
N PHE A 174 -5.05 -7.82 16.95
CA PHE A 174 -4.45 -9.00 17.58
C PHE A 174 -3.05 -9.25 17.01
N GLU A 175 -2.90 -9.23 15.68
CA GLU A 175 -1.62 -9.43 15.02
C GLU A 175 -0.57 -8.40 15.43
N ASP A 176 -0.94 -7.13 15.48
CA ASP A 176 -0.04 -6.05 15.88
C ASP A 176 0.44 -6.20 17.33
N ALA A 177 -0.43 -6.67 18.23
CA ALA A 177 -0.06 -6.92 19.60
C ALA A 177 0.86 -8.14 19.71
N VAL A 178 0.49 -9.28 19.09
CA VAL A 178 1.27 -10.54 19.10
C VAL A 178 2.66 -10.32 18.52
N ARG A 179 2.80 -9.48 17.48
CA ARG A 179 4.10 -9.15 16.89
C ARG A 179 5.08 -8.50 17.88
N ARG A 180 4.56 -7.72 18.84
CA ARG A 180 5.38 -6.96 19.80
C ARG A 180 5.63 -7.69 21.10
N LEU A 181 4.83 -8.72 21.42
CA LEU A 181 4.95 -9.47 22.66
C LEU A 181 6.19 -10.37 22.66
N PRO A 182 6.91 -10.45 23.79
CA PRO A 182 7.95 -11.46 23.97
C PRO A 182 7.34 -12.86 24.11
N VAL A 183 8.17 -13.90 24.03
CA VAL A 183 7.79 -15.28 24.39
C VAL A 183 7.34 -15.33 25.83
N GLY A 184 6.24 -16.03 26.08
CA GLY A 184 5.61 -16.19 27.39
C GLY A 184 4.23 -15.54 27.48
N LEU A 185 3.68 -15.51 28.69
CA LEU A 185 2.37 -14.93 29.00
C LEU A 185 2.42 -13.39 28.92
N ALA A 186 1.49 -12.80 28.18
CA ALA A 186 1.34 -11.34 28.11
C ALA A 186 0.98 -10.76 29.50
N GLU A 187 1.59 -9.64 29.84
CA GLU A 187 1.35 -9.01 31.15
C GLU A 187 -0.02 -8.35 31.27
N GLN A 188 -0.62 -7.97 30.13
CA GLN A 188 -1.91 -7.28 30.03
C GLN A 188 -2.77 -7.91 28.93
N PRO A 189 -4.11 -7.86 29.07
CA PRO A 189 -5.01 -8.35 28.04
C PRO A 189 -4.90 -7.51 26.75
N ILE A 190 -4.92 -8.17 25.60
CA ILE A 190 -4.97 -7.52 24.29
C ILE A 190 -6.43 -7.16 23.97
N LYS A 191 -6.66 -5.89 23.69
CA LYS A 191 -7.96 -5.37 23.27
C LYS A 191 -8.15 -5.53 21.77
N THR A 192 -9.27 -6.14 21.36
CA THR A 192 -9.72 -6.20 19.96
C THR A 192 -11.20 -5.81 19.85
N ARG A 193 -11.73 -5.79 18.63
CA ARG A 193 -13.16 -5.61 18.37
C ARG A 193 -14.04 -6.70 18.99
N TYR A 194 -13.51 -7.90 19.25
CA TYR A 194 -14.25 -9.02 19.83
C TYR A 194 -14.26 -9.05 21.35
N GLY A 195 -13.40 -8.30 22.01
CA GLY A 195 -13.25 -8.31 23.45
C GLY A 195 -11.80 -8.19 23.90
N PHE A 196 -11.45 -8.94 24.93
CA PHE A 196 -10.12 -8.98 25.53
C PHE A 196 -9.53 -10.38 25.45
N HIS A 197 -8.28 -10.46 25.04
CA HIS A 197 -7.55 -11.71 24.87
C HIS A 197 -6.46 -11.82 25.92
N VAL A 198 -6.45 -12.92 26.66
CA VAL A 198 -5.28 -13.37 27.40
C VAL A 198 -4.43 -14.16 26.42
N VAL A 199 -3.18 -13.76 26.22
CA VAL A 199 -2.31 -14.31 25.17
C VAL A 199 -1.02 -14.83 25.77
N GLU A 200 -0.57 -15.97 25.29
CA GLU A 200 0.76 -16.50 25.54
C GLU A 200 1.44 -16.87 24.25
N ILE A 201 2.63 -16.33 24.06
CA ILE A 201 3.52 -16.66 22.96
C ILE A 201 4.32 -17.89 23.36
N LEU A 202 4.09 -19.00 22.68
CA LEU A 202 4.77 -20.28 22.94
C LEU A 202 6.15 -20.32 22.28
N GLN A 203 6.20 -19.88 21.03
CA GLN A 203 7.43 -19.84 20.27
C GLN A 203 7.36 -18.68 19.24
N ARG A 204 8.51 -18.11 18.98
CA ARG A 204 8.72 -17.17 17.87
C ARG A 204 9.85 -17.67 17.01
N VAL A 205 9.59 -17.79 15.72
CA VAL A 205 10.59 -18.08 14.69
C VAL A 205 10.74 -16.82 13.85
N GLU A 206 11.88 -16.18 13.95
CA GLU A 206 12.17 -15.01 13.12
C GLU A 206 12.24 -15.42 11.65
N GLY A 207 11.71 -14.56 10.79
CA GLY A 207 11.80 -14.78 9.36
C GLY A 207 13.25 -14.75 8.87
N ASP A 208 13.56 -15.61 7.91
CA ASP A 208 14.87 -15.69 7.30
C ASP A 208 15.07 -14.60 6.25
N GLN A 209 16.31 -14.14 6.12
CA GLN A 209 16.72 -13.27 5.03
C GLN A 209 16.66 -14.03 3.70
N LEU A 210 15.86 -13.55 2.76
CA LEU A 210 15.83 -14.11 1.42
C LEU A 210 17.15 -13.82 0.71
N PRO A 211 17.78 -14.81 0.08
CA PRO A 211 19.03 -14.58 -0.62
C PRO A 211 18.83 -13.64 -1.82
N PHE A 212 19.80 -12.79 -2.11
CA PHE A 212 19.75 -11.83 -3.21
C PHE A 212 19.30 -12.45 -4.53
N ALA A 213 19.83 -13.63 -4.88
CA ALA A 213 19.48 -14.33 -6.11
C ALA A 213 17.97 -14.66 -6.22
N ALA A 214 17.27 -14.86 -5.10
CA ALA A 214 15.84 -15.16 -5.11
C ALA A 214 14.97 -13.92 -5.32
N VAL A 215 15.50 -12.72 -5.10
CA VAL A 215 14.77 -11.44 -5.16
C VAL A 215 15.31 -10.47 -6.20
N HIS A 216 16.45 -10.82 -6.84
CA HIS A 216 17.15 -9.99 -7.81
C HIS A 216 16.22 -9.43 -8.90
N ASP A 217 15.47 -10.31 -9.57
CA ASP A 217 14.62 -9.88 -10.69
C ASP A 217 13.49 -8.94 -10.24
N LYS A 218 12.90 -9.19 -9.07
CA LYS A 218 11.90 -8.28 -8.48
C LYS A 218 12.49 -6.91 -8.11
N ILE A 219 13.73 -6.90 -7.63
CA ILE A 219 14.44 -5.65 -7.33
C ILE A 219 14.70 -4.88 -8.60
N ARG A 220 15.18 -5.56 -9.65
CA ARG A 220 15.44 -4.95 -10.95
C ARG A 220 14.16 -4.32 -11.51
N GLU A 221 13.08 -5.09 -11.62
CA GLU A 221 11.79 -4.60 -12.09
C GLU A 221 11.30 -3.38 -11.30
N TYR A 222 11.41 -3.42 -9.98
CA TYR A 222 11.03 -2.30 -9.12
C TYR A 222 11.86 -1.04 -9.39
N LEU A 223 13.18 -1.18 -9.52
CA LEU A 223 14.09 -0.05 -9.77
C LEU A 223 13.91 0.51 -11.17
N GLU A 224 13.77 -0.35 -12.18
CA GLU A 224 13.52 0.04 -13.57
C GLU A 224 12.17 0.76 -13.72
N ALA A 225 11.11 0.24 -13.11
CA ALA A 225 9.80 0.91 -13.10
C ALA A 225 9.88 2.30 -12.45
N GLY A 226 10.59 2.42 -11.33
CA GLY A 226 10.82 3.71 -10.67
C GLY A 226 11.69 4.67 -11.50
N SER A 227 12.68 4.16 -12.22
CA SER A 227 13.52 4.96 -13.12
C SER A 227 12.74 5.42 -14.35
N HIS A 228 11.95 4.53 -14.94
CA HIS A 228 11.05 4.82 -16.05
C HIS A 228 10.08 5.96 -15.70
N GLN A 229 9.39 5.84 -14.58
CA GLN A 229 8.46 6.89 -14.15
C GLN A 229 9.13 8.24 -13.94
N ARG A 230 10.31 8.26 -13.29
CA ARG A 230 11.08 9.49 -13.09
C ARG A 230 11.56 10.12 -14.41
N ALA A 231 12.05 9.30 -15.34
CA ALA A 231 12.53 9.75 -16.63
C ALA A 231 11.38 10.38 -17.47
N ILE A 232 10.23 9.71 -17.51
CA ILE A 232 9.03 10.28 -18.20
C ILE A 232 8.58 11.58 -17.52
N ASN A 233 8.49 11.62 -16.20
CA ASN A 233 8.09 12.84 -15.50
C ASN A 233 9.07 13.99 -15.77
N GLN A 234 10.38 13.71 -15.81
CA GLN A 234 11.38 14.70 -16.16
C GLN A 234 11.22 15.18 -17.60
N TYR A 235 10.95 14.27 -18.54
CA TYR A 235 10.71 14.61 -19.94
C TYR A 235 9.47 15.50 -20.10
N ILE A 236 8.36 15.15 -19.44
CA ILE A 236 7.14 15.98 -19.42
C ILE A 236 7.43 17.38 -18.87
N LYS A 237 8.24 17.50 -17.80
CA LYS A 237 8.65 18.81 -17.25
C LYS A 237 9.45 19.64 -18.25
N ILE A 238 10.32 19.01 -19.03
CA ILE A 238 11.08 19.69 -20.09
C ILE A 238 10.13 20.22 -21.18
N LEU A 239 9.19 19.39 -21.64
CA LEU A 239 8.20 19.80 -22.63
C LEU A 239 7.30 20.93 -22.10
N ALA A 240 6.81 20.80 -20.86
CA ALA A 240 5.98 21.83 -20.23
C ALA A 240 6.71 23.16 -20.05
N GLY A 241 8.00 23.12 -19.68
CA GLY A 241 8.84 24.31 -19.53
C GLY A 241 9.12 25.03 -20.85
N ALA A 242 9.04 24.33 -21.99
CA ALA A 242 9.22 24.91 -23.34
C ALA A 242 7.90 25.38 -23.98
N ALA A 243 6.74 24.99 -23.43
CA ALA A 243 5.43 25.26 -23.99
C ALA A 243 4.75 26.51 -23.40
N ASP A 244 3.88 27.16 -24.15
CA ASP A 244 2.97 28.19 -23.66
C ASP A 244 1.69 27.52 -23.13
N ILE A 245 1.68 27.25 -21.79
CA ILE A 245 0.54 26.65 -21.12
C ILE A 245 -0.21 27.72 -20.34
N ARG A 246 -1.53 27.79 -20.55
CA ARG A 246 -2.41 28.76 -19.88
C ARG A 246 -3.61 28.06 -19.29
N GLY A 247 -4.05 28.51 -18.12
CA GLY A 247 -5.26 28.04 -17.42
C GLY A 247 -5.03 26.88 -16.46
N ILE A 248 -3.81 26.30 -16.43
CA ILE A 248 -3.41 25.29 -15.48
C ILE A 248 -1.94 25.45 -15.08
N ASP A 249 -1.60 25.10 -13.85
CA ASP A 249 -0.23 25.00 -13.35
C ASP A 249 0.08 23.52 -13.08
N LEU A 250 0.95 22.94 -13.91
CA LEU A 250 1.29 21.52 -13.80
C LEU A 250 2.14 21.22 -12.57
N GLU A 251 3.03 22.12 -12.13
CA GLU A 251 3.90 21.88 -10.96
C GLU A 251 3.10 21.85 -9.67
N GLN A 252 2.17 22.78 -9.47
CA GLN A 252 1.27 22.78 -8.32
C GLN A 252 0.30 21.60 -8.34
N SER A 253 -0.13 21.19 -9.55
CA SER A 253 -1.08 20.10 -9.72
C SER A 253 -0.49 18.73 -9.35
N GLU A 254 0.78 18.48 -9.71
CA GLU A 254 1.48 17.25 -9.31
C GLU A 254 1.68 17.16 -7.77
N ALA A 255 2.04 18.27 -7.12
CA ALA A 255 2.26 18.29 -5.68
C ALA A 255 0.98 17.99 -4.87
N GLU A 256 -0.20 18.40 -5.37
CA GLU A 256 -1.49 18.12 -4.74
C GLU A 256 -2.02 16.71 -5.04
N LEU A 257 -1.56 16.07 -6.13
CA LEU A 257 -1.96 14.71 -6.51
C LEU A 257 -1.17 13.62 -5.77
N ILE A 258 -0.09 13.99 -5.08
CA ILE A 258 0.79 13.08 -4.33
C ILE A 258 0.43 13.06 -2.82
N GLN A 259 -0.43 13.95 -2.34
CA GLN A 259 -0.94 13.98 -0.96
C GLN A 259 -2.22 13.16 -0.81
#